data_ec91edd05857d69a43d31097ae3b5198
#
_entry.id   ec91edd05857d69a43d31097ae3b5198
#
_cell.length_a   1.000
_cell.length_b   1.000
_cell.length_c   1.000
_cell.angle_alpha   90.00
_cell.angle_beta   90.00
_cell.angle_gamma   90.00
#
_symmetry.space_group_name_H-M   'P 1'
#
loop_
_entity.id
_entity.type
_entity.pdbx_description
1 polymer ?
#
loop_
_entity_poly.entity_id
_entity_poly.type
_entity_poly.pdbx_seq_one_letter_code
_entity_poly.pdbx_strand_id
1 'polypeptide(L)'
;MSVPTTERADVGKLDRSTLARLTGAKAMANTALRWIPPFLPTLERAFGVSTTQLTTVLGLGEAAGLSTMVIGKQLDHGRERLVMIGGLSAIALSSVIALGGSIWTFAIAFTMLILGVANFTVGGHALISHRVHYNRRARSIGIFETSWAFALLIGGPIVAVLINLWGWRAPFVFMAVGSTIAAFVVALTLPVAGPTTKPAESAATGATRLTLRAWLVVIGSATMAMAGLSVFVISGSWLNDEFGVSTGGLGLIVMGFGAFELIASGGSAALADRIGKMRSALGGLVVLTCGLLVMLSADGRLAIGVIGILMLLIGFEYGFVTSLSLVSEAMPEARGSTLAVGNAVGTLARGSGTILSGWLYGIHGISGPAALSAAAAVAAATCFVLSRRF
;
A
#
# COMPACT_ATOMS: atom_id res chain seq x y z
N MET A 1 48.45 17.87 -25.03
CA MET A 1 48.30 17.54 -23.58
C MET A 1 46.86 17.07 -23.38
N SER A 2 46.68 15.74 -23.46
CA SER A 2 45.37 15.09 -23.26
C SER A 2 45.11 14.98 -21.78
N VAL A 3 44.04 15.60 -21.33
CA VAL A 3 43.52 15.46 -19.96
C VAL A 3 43.03 14.02 -19.79
N PRO A 4 43.50 13.28 -18.78
CA PRO A 4 43.00 11.94 -18.54
C PRO A 4 41.54 12.01 -18.11
N THR A 5 40.65 11.34 -18.87
CA THR A 5 39.30 11.01 -18.45
C THR A 5 39.39 10.10 -17.23
N THR A 6 39.30 10.71 -16.05
CA THR A 6 39.14 9.97 -14.80
C THR A 6 37.92 9.08 -14.94
N GLU A 7 38.16 7.76 -14.96
CA GLU A 7 37.12 6.73 -14.74
C GLU A 7 36.21 7.16 -13.62
N ARG A 8 34.98 7.55 -13.99
CA ARG A 8 33.88 7.66 -13.02
C ARG A 8 33.71 6.26 -12.46
N ALA A 9 34.15 6.07 -11.23
CA ALA A 9 33.90 4.86 -10.46
C ALA A 9 32.44 4.43 -10.71
N ASP A 10 32.27 3.23 -11.21
CA ASP A 10 30.98 2.61 -11.55
C ASP A 10 30.24 2.39 -10.23
N VAL A 11 29.55 3.44 -9.74
CA VAL A 11 28.69 3.35 -8.56
C VAL A 11 27.62 2.33 -8.92
N GLY A 12 27.78 1.11 -8.40
CA GLY A 12 27.10 -0.13 -8.76
C GLY A 12 25.70 0.07 -9.33
N LYS A 13 25.59 -0.06 -10.64
CA LYS A 13 24.33 -0.04 -11.37
C LYS A 13 23.42 -1.10 -10.77
N LEU A 14 22.18 -0.72 -10.41
CA LEU A 14 21.18 -1.69 -9.96
C LEU A 14 20.91 -2.65 -11.13
N ASP A 15 21.45 -3.86 -11.05
CA ASP A 15 21.25 -4.89 -12.06
C ASP A 15 19.85 -5.51 -11.93
N ARG A 16 19.43 -6.27 -12.95
CA ARG A 16 18.10 -6.90 -12.96
C ARG A 16 17.94 -7.89 -11.82
N SER A 17 19.00 -8.59 -11.43
CA SER A 17 18.94 -9.59 -10.35
C SER A 17 18.76 -8.94 -8.99
N THR A 18 19.43 -7.84 -8.74
CA THR A 18 19.25 -7.02 -7.53
C THR A 18 17.84 -6.44 -7.46
N LEU A 19 17.32 -5.88 -8.57
CA LEU A 19 15.95 -5.36 -8.61
C LEU A 19 14.93 -6.48 -8.32
N ALA A 20 15.11 -7.68 -8.89
CA ALA A 20 14.23 -8.83 -8.64
C ALA A 20 14.25 -9.26 -7.16
N ARG A 21 15.43 -9.32 -6.52
CA ARG A 21 15.57 -9.64 -5.09
C ARG A 21 14.89 -8.58 -4.21
N LEU A 22 15.05 -7.30 -4.54
CA LEU A 22 14.38 -6.21 -3.83
C LEU A 22 12.85 -6.26 -4.00
N THR A 23 12.37 -6.58 -5.20
CA THR A 23 10.94 -6.78 -5.46
C THR A 23 10.39 -7.97 -4.69
N GLY A 24 11.14 -9.07 -4.59
CA GLY A 24 10.79 -10.22 -3.76
C GLY A 24 10.75 -9.89 -2.26
N ALA A 25 11.73 -9.14 -1.76
CA ALA A 25 11.71 -8.65 -0.38
C ALA A 25 10.52 -7.74 -0.10
N LYS A 26 10.16 -6.87 -1.06
CA LYS A 26 8.95 -6.03 -0.96
C LYS A 26 7.67 -6.85 -1.02
N ALA A 27 7.63 -7.90 -1.84
CA ALA A 27 6.47 -8.78 -1.89
C ALA A 27 6.24 -9.45 -0.52
N MET A 28 7.30 -9.88 0.18
CA MET A 28 7.21 -10.38 1.55
C MET A 28 6.67 -9.32 2.51
N ALA A 29 7.22 -8.11 2.48
CA ALA A 29 6.78 -6.99 3.32
C ALA A 29 5.30 -6.63 3.06
N ASN A 30 4.90 -6.55 1.79
CA ASN A 30 3.51 -6.28 1.41
C ASN A 30 2.58 -7.43 1.80
N THR A 31 3.02 -8.69 1.67
CA THR A 31 2.23 -9.85 2.11
C THR A 31 1.97 -9.78 3.61
N ALA A 32 2.99 -9.42 4.42
CA ALA A 32 2.84 -9.29 5.87
C ALA A 32 1.76 -8.27 6.27
N LEU A 33 1.52 -7.26 5.46
CA LEU A 33 0.48 -6.25 5.68
C LEU A 33 -0.87 -6.67 5.09
N ARG A 34 -0.87 -7.11 3.84
CA ARG A 34 -2.08 -7.18 3.02
C ARG A 34 -2.93 -8.43 3.26
N TRP A 35 -2.39 -9.47 3.88
CA TRP A 35 -3.17 -10.64 4.24
C TRP A 35 -4.16 -10.39 5.38
N ILE A 36 -3.89 -9.40 6.24
CA ILE A 36 -4.67 -9.14 7.45
C ILE A 36 -6.15 -8.82 7.14
N PRO A 37 -6.50 -7.84 6.26
CA PRO A 37 -7.89 -7.51 5.98
C PRO A 37 -8.72 -8.69 5.47
N PRO A 38 -8.32 -9.46 4.46
CA PRO A 38 -9.13 -10.58 3.98
C PRO A 38 -9.30 -11.71 5.00
N PHE A 39 -8.39 -11.86 5.96
CA PHE A 39 -8.43 -12.91 6.96
C PHE A 39 -8.79 -12.38 8.37
N LEU A 40 -9.42 -11.20 8.46
CA LEU A 40 -9.94 -10.66 9.72
C LEU A 40 -10.76 -11.67 10.53
N PRO A 41 -11.69 -12.47 9.94
CA PRO A 41 -12.48 -13.44 10.70
C PRO A 41 -11.62 -14.48 11.45
N THR A 42 -10.45 -14.79 10.91
CA THR A 42 -9.51 -15.69 11.59
C THR A 42 -8.89 -15.03 12.81
N LEU A 43 -8.54 -13.75 12.72
CA LEU A 43 -7.97 -12.98 13.83
C LEU A 43 -9.02 -12.63 14.88
N GLU A 44 -10.25 -12.32 14.47
CA GLU A 44 -11.40 -12.09 15.35
C GLU A 44 -11.62 -13.28 16.26
N ARG A 45 -11.70 -14.48 15.68
CA ARG A 45 -11.84 -15.74 16.44
C ARG A 45 -10.62 -16.04 17.32
N ALA A 46 -9.42 -15.76 16.80
CA ALA A 46 -8.18 -16.04 17.50
C ALA A 46 -7.98 -15.19 18.76
N PHE A 47 -8.39 -13.93 18.70
CA PHE A 47 -8.22 -12.96 19.80
C PHE A 47 -9.49 -12.78 20.63
N GLY A 48 -10.64 -13.34 20.21
CA GLY A 48 -11.91 -13.17 20.88
C GLY A 48 -12.45 -11.74 20.85
N VAL A 49 -12.24 -11.04 19.73
CA VAL A 49 -12.58 -9.62 19.56
C VAL A 49 -13.48 -9.39 18.36
N SER A 50 -14.17 -8.24 18.33
CA SER A 50 -15.03 -7.85 17.21
C SER A 50 -14.24 -7.24 16.04
N THR A 51 -14.85 -7.24 14.85
CA THR A 51 -14.36 -6.53 13.67
C THR A 51 -14.05 -5.07 13.98
N THR A 52 -14.93 -4.39 14.75
CA THR A 52 -14.72 -2.98 15.16
C THR A 52 -13.45 -2.80 15.99
N GLN A 53 -13.15 -3.71 16.92
CA GLN A 53 -11.92 -3.63 17.73
C GLN A 53 -10.68 -3.84 16.88
N LEU A 54 -10.68 -4.84 15.99
CA LEU A 54 -9.55 -5.06 15.08
C LEU A 54 -9.33 -3.90 14.13
N THR A 55 -10.37 -3.41 13.47
CA THR A 55 -10.25 -2.28 12.55
C THR A 55 -9.84 -0.99 13.25
N THR A 56 -10.21 -0.81 14.53
CA THR A 56 -9.70 0.31 15.35
C THR A 56 -8.19 0.20 15.53
N VAL A 57 -7.70 -0.99 15.87
CA VAL A 57 -6.25 -1.23 15.99
C VAL A 57 -5.53 -1.02 14.66
N LEU A 58 -6.10 -1.54 13.56
CA LEU A 58 -5.53 -1.34 12.22
C LEU A 58 -5.47 0.15 11.86
N GLY A 59 -6.56 0.87 12.05
CA GLY A 59 -6.63 2.29 11.69
C GLY A 59 -5.70 3.18 12.53
N LEU A 60 -5.59 2.92 13.85
CA LEU A 60 -4.65 3.63 14.71
C LEU A 60 -3.19 3.31 14.34
N GLY A 61 -2.90 2.05 14.01
CA GLY A 61 -1.57 1.61 13.59
C GLY A 61 -1.09 2.26 12.30
N GLU A 62 -2.00 2.64 11.39
CA GLU A 62 -1.66 3.37 10.15
C GLU A 62 -0.86 4.66 10.45
N ALA A 63 -1.09 5.32 11.59
CA ALA A 63 -0.36 6.53 11.98
C ALA A 63 1.17 6.33 12.05
N ALA A 64 1.64 5.09 12.26
CA ALA A 64 3.07 4.78 12.22
C ALA A 64 3.69 5.03 10.82
N GLY A 65 2.89 5.05 9.76
CA GLY A 65 3.33 5.41 8.41
C GLY A 65 3.85 6.85 8.30
N LEU A 66 3.45 7.75 9.21
CA LEU A 66 3.98 9.12 9.29
C LEU A 66 5.47 9.16 9.64
N SER A 67 6.04 8.08 10.18
CA SER A 67 7.49 7.94 10.46
C SER A 67 8.36 8.18 9.23
N THR A 68 7.83 7.95 8.03
CA THR A 68 8.54 8.20 6.76
C THR A 68 8.96 9.67 6.59
N MET A 69 8.25 10.61 7.23
CA MET A 69 8.61 12.04 7.22
C MET A 69 9.93 12.32 7.97
N VAL A 70 10.25 11.51 8.97
CA VAL A 70 11.47 11.67 9.79
C VAL A 70 12.67 10.96 9.16
N ILE A 71 12.42 9.85 8.46
CA ILE A 71 13.46 9.00 7.87
C ILE A 71 14.11 9.62 6.63
N GLY A 72 13.47 10.59 5.99
CA GLY A 72 14.01 11.28 4.81
C GLY A 72 15.47 11.71 4.97
N LYS A 73 15.82 12.30 6.11
CA LYS A 73 17.21 12.71 6.42
C LYS A 73 18.23 11.56 6.37
N GLN A 74 17.84 10.35 6.78
CA GLN A 74 18.73 9.17 6.72
C GLN A 74 18.95 8.71 5.28
N LEU A 75 17.92 8.82 4.44
CA LEU A 75 17.98 8.48 3.03
C LEU A 75 18.82 9.48 2.24
N ASP A 76 18.75 10.77 2.57
CA ASP A 76 19.59 11.82 1.97
C ASP A 76 21.09 11.59 2.24
N HIS A 77 21.43 10.87 3.32
CA HIS A 77 22.80 10.48 3.65
C HIS A 77 23.22 9.13 3.01
N GLY A 78 22.43 8.58 2.10
CA GLY A 78 22.75 7.32 1.41
C GLY A 78 22.63 6.08 2.30
N ARG A 79 21.82 6.13 3.35
CA ARG A 79 21.62 5.02 4.31
C ARG A 79 20.43 4.12 3.95
N GLU A 80 20.05 4.03 2.67
CA GLU A 80 18.89 3.26 2.20
C GLU A 80 18.97 1.79 2.63
N ARG A 81 20.15 1.19 2.56
CA ARG A 81 20.39 -0.19 3.00
C ARG A 81 20.00 -0.39 4.46
N LEU A 82 20.44 0.50 5.36
CA LEU A 82 20.11 0.42 6.80
C LEU A 82 18.62 0.60 7.05
N VAL A 83 17.98 1.56 6.38
CA VAL A 83 16.55 1.81 6.49
C VAL A 83 15.75 0.60 6.01
N MET A 84 16.14 -0.03 4.91
CA MET A 84 15.47 -1.21 4.36
C MET A 84 15.65 -2.44 5.27
N ILE A 85 16.87 -2.70 5.76
CA ILE A 85 17.12 -3.80 6.71
C ILE A 85 16.35 -3.57 8.00
N GLY A 86 16.39 -2.35 8.55
CA GLY A 86 15.62 -1.97 9.74
C GLY A 86 14.12 -2.18 9.56
N GLY A 87 13.59 -1.81 8.38
CA GLY A 87 12.19 -2.04 8.02
C GLY A 87 11.82 -3.53 8.03
N LEU A 88 12.61 -4.38 7.38
CA LEU A 88 12.36 -5.84 7.35
C LEU A 88 12.54 -6.47 8.73
N SER A 89 13.50 -6.01 9.53
CA SER A 89 13.69 -6.46 10.91
C SER A 89 12.51 -6.08 11.80
N ALA A 90 11.94 -4.88 11.61
CA ALA A 90 10.74 -4.45 12.29
C ALA A 90 9.54 -5.33 11.92
N ILE A 91 9.39 -5.72 10.64
CA ILE A 91 8.34 -6.65 10.19
C ILE A 91 8.55 -8.04 10.82
N ALA A 92 9.78 -8.55 10.86
CA ALA A 92 10.07 -9.83 11.48
C ALA A 92 9.72 -9.82 12.99
N LEU A 93 10.16 -8.78 13.71
CA LEU A 93 9.88 -8.61 15.13
C LEU A 93 8.38 -8.40 15.40
N SER A 94 7.69 -7.61 14.58
CA SER A 94 6.24 -7.43 14.67
C SER A 94 5.50 -8.77 14.57
N SER A 95 5.93 -9.62 13.65
CA SER A 95 5.34 -10.95 13.45
C SER A 95 5.55 -11.86 14.66
N VAL A 96 6.71 -11.78 15.31
CA VAL A 96 6.97 -12.52 16.57
C VAL A 96 6.09 -11.99 17.71
N ILE A 97 5.96 -10.67 17.85
CA ILE A 97 5.10 -10.06 18.89
C ILE A 97 3.63 -10.47 18.70
N ALA A 98 3.16 -10.56 17.45
CA ALA A 98 1.78 -10.96 17.14
C ALA A 98 1.45 -12.39 17.63
N LEU A 99 2.45 -13.28 17.79
CA LEU A 99 2.26 -14.63 18.33
C LEU A 99 1.75 -14.65 19.78
N GLY A 100 1.85 -13.53 20.51
CA GLY A 100 1.30 -13.35 21.86
C GLY A 100 -0.22 -13.54 21.95
N GLY A 101 -0.95 -13.45 20.84
CA GLY A 101 -2.34 -13.89 20.71
C GLY A 101 -3.36 -13.04 21.46
N SER A 102 -3.06 -11.77 21.70
CA SER A 102 -3.99 -10.81 22.29
C SER A 102 -4.13 -9.58 21.41
N ILE A 103 -5.23 -8.84 21.55
CA ILE A 103 -5.46 -7.57 20.80
C ILE A 103 -4.35 -6.54 21.11
N TRP A 104 -3.80 -6.54 22.32
CA TRP A 104 -2.75 -5.62 22.73
C TRP A 104 -1.41 -5.94 22.08
N THR A 105 -1.01 -7.22 22.08
CA THR A 105 0.20 -7.67 21.39
C THR A 105 0.06 -7.44 19.89
N PHE A 106 -1.14 -7.65 19.34
CA PHE A 106 -1.42 -7.38 17.93
C PHE A 106 -1.38 -5.88 17.62
N ALA A 107 -1.87 -5.00 18.49
CA ALA A 107 -1.79 -3.55 18.29
C ALA A 107 -0.33 -3.05 18.21
N ILE A 108 0.53 -3.53 19.10
CA ILE A 108 1.97 -3.22 19.06
C ILE A 108 2.59 -3.78 17.77
N ALA A 109 2.29 -5.05 17.47
CA ALA A 109 2.78 -5.72 16.27
C ALA A 109 2.38 -4.99 15.00
N PHE A 110 1.10 -4.63 14.86
CA PHE A 110 0.61 -3.96 13.66
C PHE A 110 1.22 -2.57 13.48
N THR A 111 1.37 -1.80 14.56
CA THR A 111 2.06 -0.50 14.53
C THR A 111 3.51 -0.64 14.05
N MET A 112 4.24 -1.66 14.56
CA MET A 112 5.60 -1.96 14.09
C MET A 112 5.62 -2.46 12.64
N LEU A 113 4.62 -3.24 12.23
CA LEU A 113 4.49 -3.71 10.86
C LEU A 113 4.35 -2.54 9.89
N ILE A 114 3.44 -1.60 10.15
CA ILE A 114 3.26 -0.40 9.32
C ILE A 114 4.56 0.41 9.25
N LEU A 115 5.22 0.64 10.39
CA LEU A 115 6.51 1.32 10.43
C LEU A 115 7.55 0.60 9.55
N GLY A 116 7.63 -0.72 9.66
CA GLY A 116 8.56 -1.53 8.88
C GLY A 116 8.30 -1.47 7.37
N VAL A 117 7.04 -1.67 6.95
CA VAL A 117 6.63 -1.66 5.54
C VAL A 117 6.83 -0.28 4.91
N ALA A 118 6.44 0.78 5.62
CA ALA A 118 6.57 2.15 5.14
C ALA A 118 8.05 2.52 4.93
N ASN A 119 8.90 2.21 5.90
CA ASN A 119 10.33 2.53 5.83
C ASN A 119 11.05 1.71 4.77
N PHE A 120 10.74 0.41 4.63
CA PHE A 120 11.28 -0.42 3.56
C PHE A 120 10.90 0.13 2.19
N THR A 121 9.64 0.52 2.00
CA THR A 121 9.14 1.04 0.72
C THR A 121 9.84 2.35 0.33
N VAL A 122 9.91 3.31 1.25
CA VAL A 122 10.57 4.60 0.99
C VAL A 122 12.07 4.42 0.76
N GLY A 123 12.72 3.54 1.53
CA GLY A 123 14.12 3.16 1.32
C GLY A 123 14.38 2.56 -0.06
N GLY A 124 13.49 1.68 -0.53
CA GLY A 124 13.56 1.10 -1.87
C GLY A 124 13.38 2.12 -3.00
N HIS A 125 12.43 3.05 -2.86
CA HIS A 125 12.24 4.16 -3.80
C HIS A 125 13.47 5.08 -3.85
N ALA A 126 14.03 5.43 -2.71
CA ALA A 126 15.25 6.24 -2.64
C ALA A 126 16.43 5.53 -3.32
N LEU A 127 16.63 4.26 -3.01
CA LEU A 127 17.69 3.43 -3.62
C LEU A 127 17.57 3.39 -5.16
N ILE A 128 16.37 3.12 -5.68
CA ILE A 128 16.13 3.10 -7.13
C ILE A 128 16.37 4.49 -7.72
N SER A 129 15.94 5.54 -7.04
CA SER A 129 16.12 6.91 -7.49
C SER A 129 17.57 7.34 -7.54
N HIS A 130 18.40 6.87 -6.62
CA HIS A 130 19.83 7.19 -6.56
C HIS A 130 20.67 6.35 -7.54
N ARG A 131 20.32 5.08 -7.78
CA ARG A 131 21.15 4.13 -8.52
C ARG A 131 20.69 3.80 -9.92
N VAL A 132 19.46 4.17 -10.30
CA VAL A 132 18.93 3.92 -11.63
C VAL A 132 18.94 5.21 -12.45
N HIS A 133 19.45 5.12 -13.68
CA HIS A 133 19.46 6.24 -14.62
C HIS A 133 18.03 6.75 -14.87
N TYR A 134 17.87 8.07 -14.97
CA TYR A 134 16.57 8.75 -15.05
C TYR A 134 15.59 8.08 -16.03
N ASN A 135 16.04 7.76 -17.27
CA ASN A 135 15.19 7.17 -18.31
C ASN A 135 14.68 5.75 -18.00
N ARG A 136 15.24 5.06 -17.03
CA ARG A 136 14.85 3.69 -16.61
C ARG A 136 14.19 3.67 -15.23
N ARG A 137 14.22 4.79 -14.52
CA ARG A 137 13.77 4.89 -13.12
C ARG A 137 12.29 4.53 -12.97
N ALA A 138 11.42 5.11 -13.80
CA ALA A 138 9.99 4.83 -13.76
C ALA A 138 9.68 3.34 -13.97
N ARG A 139 10.36 2.69 -14.94
CA ARG A 139 10.22 1.25 -15.18
C ARG A 139 10.67 0.42 -13.98
N SER A 140 11.80 0.77 -13.34
CA SER A 140 12.31 0.04 -12.19
C SER A 140 11.39 0.19 -10.96
N ILE A 141 10.85 1.39 -10.74
CA ILE A 141 9.83 1.62 -9.70
C ILE A 141 8.58 0.80 -10.02
N GLY A 142 8.09 0.80 -11.26
CA GLY A 142 6.94 0.01 -11.67
C GLY A 142 7.12 -1.49 -11.39
N ILE A 143 8.31 -2.06 -11.70
CA ILE A 143 8.64 -3.46 -11.37
C ILE A 143 8.61 -3.66 -9.84
N PHE A 144 9.20 -2.76 -9.07
CA PHE A 144 9.23 -2.84 -7.61
C PHE A 144 7.81 -2.76 -7.01
N GLU A 145 6.91 -1.99 -7.61
CA GLU A 145 5.50 -1.86 -7.19
C GLU A 145 4.62 -3.06 -7.56
N THR A 146 4.99 -3.89 -8.55
CA THR A 146 4.22 -5.12 -8.83
C THR A 146 4.11 -6.05 -7.61
N SER A 147 5.05 -5.92 -6.66
CA SER A 147 5.03 -6.60 -5.36
C SER A 147 3.74 -6.38 -4.57
N TRP A 148 3.05 -5.27 -4.79
CA TRP A 148 1.76 -4.96 -4.17
C TRP A 148 0.68 -5.97 -4.57
N ALA A 149 0.49 -6.18 -5.86
CA ALA A 149 -0.45 -7.18 -6.38
C ALA A 149 -0.01 -8.61 -6.07
N PHE A 150 1.29 -8.92 -6.14
CA PHE A 150 1.83 -10.24 -5.79
C PHE A 150 1.59 -10.62 -4.33
N ALA A 151 1.48 -9.67 -3.43
CA ALA A 151 1.15 -9.92 -2.03
C ALA A 151 -0.20 -10.63 -1.86
N LEU A 152 -1.21 -10.29 -2.67
CA LEU A 152 -2.51 -10.95 -2.65
C LEU A 152 -2.55 -12.14 -3.62
N LEU A 153 -2.00 -11.99 -4.83
CA LEU A 153 -2.03 -13.02 -5.87
C LEU A 153 -1.35 -14.33 -5.41
N ILE A 154 -0.21 -14.22 -4.76
CA ILE A 154 0.59 -15.36 -4.30
C ILE A 154 0.53 -15.49 -2.79
N GLY A 155 0.71 -14.38 -2.06
CA GLY A 155 0.74 -14.38 -0.61
C GLY A 155 -0.59 -14.77 0.02
N GLY A 156 -1.72 -14.32 -0.54
CA GLY A 156 -3.05 -14.67 -0.04
C GLY A 156 -3.33 -16.16 0.00
N PRO A 157 -3.19 -16.91 -1.11
CA PRO A 157 -3.32 -18.38 -1.11
C PRO A 157 -2.35 -19.09 -0.15
N ILE A 158 -1.10 -18.64 -0.09
CA ILE A 158 -0.12 -19.21 0.86
C ILE A 158 -0.61 -19.05 2.29
N VAL A 159 -1.07 -17.85 2.66
CA VAL A 159 -1.62 -17.59 3.99
C VAL A 159 -2.84 -18.46 4.29
N ALA A 160 -3.76 -18.63 3.32
CA ALA A 160 -4.91 -19.50 3.49
C ALA A 160 -4.51 -20.95 3.79
N VAL A 161 -3.54 -21.49 3.04
CA VAL A 161 -2.99 -22.84 3.28
C VAL A 161 -2.34 -22.94 4.66
N LEU A 162 -1.53 -21.94 5.05
CA LEU A 162 -0.88 -21.90 6.36
C LEU A 162 -1.90 -21.90 7.50
N ILE A 163 -2.97 -21.10 7.40
CA ILE A 163 -4.04 -21.05 8.39
C ILE A 163 -4.77 -22.40 8.48
N ASN A 164 -5.09 -23.00 7.33
CA ASN A 164 -5.82 -24.28 7.30
C ASN A 164 -5.00 -25.44 7.86
N LEU A 165 -3.67 -25.46 7.66
CA LEU A 165 -2.82 -26.56 8.12
C LEU A 165 -2.35 -26.40 9.57
N TRP A 166 -2.00 -25.18 10.00
CA TRP A 166 -1.33 -24.93 11.28
C TRP A 166 -1.95 -23.80 12.11
N GLY A 167 -3.11 -23.29 11.67
CA GLY A 167 -3.87 -22.27 12.41
C GLY A 167 -3.32 -20.86 12.25
N TRP A 168 -3.94 -19.92 12.93
CA TRP A 168 -3.74 -18.48 12.80
C TRP A 168 -2.32 -17.97 13.09
N ARG A 169 -1.51 -18.75 13.85
CA ARG A 169 -0.12 -18.38 14.18
C ARG A 169 0.83 -18.60 12.99
N ALA A 170 0.51 -19.54 12.11
CA ALA A 170 1.41 -19.95 11.03
C ALA A 170 1.78 -18.81 10.05
N PRO A 171 0.86 -17.94 9.61
CA PRO A 171 1.22 -16.77 8.81
C PRO A 171 2.24 -15.87 9.49
N PHE A 172 2.09 -15.62 10.80
CA PHE A 172 3.05 -14.78 11.53
C PHE A 172 4.45 -15.41 11.60
N VAL A 173 4.54 -16.72 11.83
CA VAL A 173 5.82 -17.45 11.77
C VAL A 173 6.42 -17.35 10.37
N PHE A 174 5.63 -17.57 9.34
CA PHE A 174 6.08 -17.45 7.95
C PHE A 174 6.59 -16.03 7.64
N MET A 175 5.88 -14.98 8.09
CA MET A 175 6.30 -13.60 7.90
C MET A 175 7.57 -13.27 8.69
N ALA A 176 7.71 -13.77 9.93
CA ALA A 176 8.91 -13.59 10.73
C ALA A 176 10.15 -14.18 10.05
N VAL A 177 10.05 -15.44 9.61
CA VAL A 177 11.14 -16.13 8.91
C VAL A 177 11.43 -15.48 7.55
N GLY A 178 10.38 -15.26 6.74
CA GLY A 178 10.51 -14.68 5.41
C GLY A 178 11.09 -13.27 5.42
N SER A 179 10.66 -12.41 6.36
CA SER A 179 11.21 -11.05 6.49
C SER A 179 12.64 -11.06 7.01
N THR A 180 13.00 -12.01 7.87
CA THR A 180 14.39 -12.20 8.30
C THR A 180 15.27 -12.61 7.13
N ILE A 181 14.85 -13.59 6.33
CA ILE A 181 15.57 -14.01 5.11
C ILE A 181 15.68 -12.82 4.14
N ALA A 182 14.59 -12.08 3.93
CA ALA A 182 14.60 -10.90 3.07
C ALA A 182 15.59 -9.84 3.57
N ALA A 183 15.69 -9.61 4.88
CA ALA A 183 16.66 -8.69 5.48
C ALA A 183 18.11 -9.14 5.20
N PHE A 184 18.39 -10.43 5.34
CA PHE A 184 19.70 -11.01 4.97
C PHE A 184 20.00 -10.85 3.48
N VAL A 185 19.02 -11.14 2.60
CA VAL A 185 19.18 -10.95 1.15
C VAL A 185 19.52 -9.50 0.83
N VAL A 186 18.81 -8.55 1.41
CA VAL A 186 19.08 -7.11 1.23
C VAL A 186 20.46 -6.75 1.77
N ALA A 187 20.82 -7.27 2.94
CA ALA A 187 22.14 -7.03 3.55
C ALA A 187 23.30 -7.56 2.70
N LEU A 188 23.15 -8.70 2.07
CA LEU A 188 24.18 -9.31 1.22
C LEU A 188 24.22 -8.72 -0.20
N THR A 189 23.10 -8.20 -0.67
CA THR A 189 22.96 -7.74 -2.07
C THR A 189 23.33 -6.26 -2.22
N LEU A 190 23.00 -5.44 -1.22
CA LEU A 190 23.27 -4.01 -1.29
C LEU A 190 24.64 -3.69 -0.68
N PRO A 191 25.52 -2.94 -1.41
CA PRO A 191 26.78 -2.51 -0.86
C PRO A 191 26.58 -1.62 0.37
N VAL A 192 27.53 -1.68 1.28
CA VAL A 192 27.62 -0.71 2.39
C VAL A 192 27.83 0.66 1.75
N ALA A 193 26.96 1.63 2.05
CA ALA A 193 27.03 2.95 1.46
C ALA A 193 28.39 3.59 1.75
N GLY A 194 29.06 4.03 0.70
CA GLY A 194 30.04 5.09 0.80
C GLY A 194 29.30 6.44 0.91
N PRO A 195 29.91 7.47 1.50
CA PRO A 195 29.30 8.79 1.55
C PRO A 195 28.95 9.24 0.13
N THR A 196 27.68 9.49 -0.13
CA THR A 196 27.24 10.10 -1.37
C THR A 196 27.82 11.50 -1.42
N THR A 197 28.73 11.73 -2.35
CA THR A 197 29.49 12.99 -2.49
C THR A 197 28.65 14.14 -3.08
N LYS A 198 27.34 13.97 -3.19
CA LYS A 198 26.38 15.05 -3.44
C LYS A 198 25.17 14.84 -2.54
N PRO A 199 24.92 15.75 -1.61
CA PRO A 199 23.56 15.95 -1.15
C PRO A 199 22.74 16.19 -2.44
N ALA A 200 21.69 15.40 -2.69
CA ALA A 200 20.66 15.85 -3.59
C ALA A 200 20.37 17.28 -3.13
N GLU A 201 20.42 18.25 -4.05
CA GLU A 201 20.06 19.63 -3.74
C GLU A 201 18.81 19.54 -2.87
N SER A 202 19.01 19.85 -1.61
CA SER A 202 17.99 19.80 -0.59
C SER A 202 16.87 20.65 -1.15
N ALA A 203 15.79 20.00 -1.56
CA ALA A 203 14.59 20.73 -1.89
C ALA A 203 14.39 21.71 -0.73
N ALA A 204 14.45 22.96 -1.06
CA ALA A 204 14.52 24.08 -0.15
C ALA A 204 13.68 23.81 1.11
N THR A 205 14.33 23.87 2.28
CA THR A 205 13.71 23.74 3.60
C THR A 205 12.83 24.95 3.96
N GLY A 206 12.32 25.67 2.97
CA GLY A 206 11.21 26.58 3.11
C GLY A 206 9.93 25.75 3.02
N ALA A 207 9.08 25.78 4.04
CA ALA A 207 7.74 25.20 3.99
C ALA A 207 6.98 25.81 2.79
N THR A 208 7.10 25.17 1.64
CA THR A 208 6.40 25.63 0.43
C THR A 208 4.91 25.40 0.69
N ARG A 209 4.17 26.49 0.84
CA ARG A 209 2.72 26.43 1.02
C ARG A 209 2.11 25.81 -0.20
N LEU A 210 1.39 24.70 -0.02
CA LEU A 210 0.65 24.09 -1.11
C LEU A 210 -0.42 25.06 -1.62
N THR A 211 -0.52 25.16 -2.95
CA THR A 211 -1.61 25.89 -3.61
C THR A 211 -2.96 25.21 -3.34
N LEU A 212 -4.06 25.95 -3.50
CA LEU A 212 -5.42 25.37 -3.37
C LEU A 212 -5.60 24.20 -4.33
N ARG A 213 -5.10 24.30 -5.57
CA ARG A 213 -5.11 23.20 -6.53
C ARG A 213 -4.40 21.96 -5.98
N ALA A 214 -3.20 22.12 -5.42
CA ALA A 214 -2.45 21.00 -4.86
C ALA A 214 -3.18 20.36 -3.68
N TRP A 215 -3.77 21.15 -2.79
CA TRP A 215 -4.59 20.64 -1.69
C TRP A 215 -5.80 19.85 -2.19
N LEU A 216 -6.52 20.35 -3.20
CA LEU A 216 -7.66 19.64 -3.77
C LEU A 216 -7.25 18.29 -4.38
N VAL A 217 -6.11 18.25 -5.09
CA VAL A 217 -5.61 16.98 -5.67
C VAL A 217 -5.17 16.01 -4.58
N VAL A 218 -4.47 16.49 -3.54
CA VAL A 218 -4.03 15.67 -2.39
C VAL A 218 -5.24 15.10 -1.64
N ILE A 219 -6.22 15.92 -1.30
CA ILE A 219 -7.44 15.48 -0.60
C ILE A 219 -8.23 14.51 -1.49
N GLY A 220 -8.34 14.79 -2.78
CA GLY A 220 -9.00 13.91 -3.75
C GLY A 220 -8.34 12.52 -3.81
N SER A 221 -7.01 12.46 -3.85
CA SER A 221 -6.28 11.18 -3.81
C SER A 221 -6.43 10.45 -2.48
N ALA A 222 -6.40 11.16 -1.37
CA ALA A 222 -6.56 10.60 -0.02
C ALA A 222 -7.97 10.04 0.21
N THR A 223 -9.02 10.77 -0.18
CA THR A 223 -10.41 10.30 -0.10
C THR A 223 -10.70 9.17 -1.07
N MET A 224 -10.04 9.13 -2.23
CA MET A 224 -10.09 7.99 -3.14
C MET A 224 -9.48 6.73 -2.50
N ALA A 225 -8.35 6.86 -1.78
CA ALA A 225 -7.78 5.75 -1.01
C ALA A 225 -8.74 5.28 0.09
N MET A 226 -9.39 6.20 0.82
CA MET A 226 -10.44 5.87 1.79
C MET A 226 -11.58 5.10 1.11
N ALA A 227 -12.06 5.54 -0.05
CA ALA A 227 -13.16 4.90 -0.76
C ALA A 227 -12.85 3.43 -1.10
N GLY A 228 -11.68 3.15 -1.69
CA GLY A 228 -11.31 1.79 -2.07
C GLY A 228 -11.06 0.87 -0.87
N LEU A 229 -10.38 1.39 0.15
CA LEU A 229 -9.94 0.56 1.28
C LEU A 229 -10.99 0.37 2.36
N SER A 230 -12.01 1.22 2.46
CA SER A 230 -13.10 1.08 3.44
C SER A 230 -13.85 -0.24 3.31
N VAL A 231 -14.15 -0.68 2.09
CA VAL A 231 -14.79 -1.98 1.84
C VAL A 231 -13.76 -3.10 1.89
N PHE A 232 -12.55 -2.89 1.33
CA PHE A 232 -11.51 -3.91 1.30
C PHE A 232 -11.15 -4.39 2.71
N VAL A 233 -11.05 -3.50 3.70
CA VAL A 233 -10.61 -3.86 5.05
C VAL A 233 -11.56 -4.83 5.73
N ILE A 234 -12.87 -4.76 5.44
CA ILE A 234 -13.88 -5.65 6.05
C ILE A 234 -14.36 -6.74 5.09
N SER A 235 -13.80 -6.81 3.88
CA SER A 235 -14.25 -7.76 2.85
C SER A 235 -14.20 -9.21 3.32
N GLY A 236 -13.17 -9.59 4.08
CA GLY A 236 -13.02 -10.92 4.63
C GLY A 236 -14.13 -11.28 5.63
N SER A 237 -14.42 -10.37 6.58
CA SER A 237 -15.50 -10.56 7.56
C SER A 237 -16.84 -10.64 6.87
N TRP A 238 -17.13 -9.74 5.92
CA TRP A 238 -18.37 -9.78 5.18
C TRP A 238 -18.56 -11.07 4.36
N LEU A 239 -17.51 -11.51 3.63
CA LEU A 239 -17.59 -12.75 2.86
C LEU A 239 -17.78 -13.99 3.76
N ASN A 240 -17.22 -13.99 4.97
CA ASN A 240 -17.41 -15.05 5.93
C ASN A 240 -18.81 -14.99 6.58
N ASP A 241 -19.25 -13.81 7.01
CA ASP A 241 -20.51 -13.63 7.75
C ASP A 241 -21.74 -13.83 6.86
N GLU A 242 -21.72 -13.25 5.65
CA GLU A 242 -22.87 -13.26 4.73
C GLU A 242 -22.96 -14.57 3.92
N PHE A 243 -21.82 -15.11 3.48
CA PHE A 243 -21.80 -16.24 2.55
C PHE A 243 -21.16 -17.50 3.12
N GLY A 244 -20.68 -17.47 4.38
CA GLY A 244 -20.01 -18.62 5.00
C GLY A 244 -18.70 -19.03 4.31
N VAL A 245 -18.01 -18.09 3.64
CA VAL A 245 -16.79 -18.39 2.89
C VAL A 245 -15.70 -18.89 3.85
N SER A 246 -15.20 -20.09 3.60
CA SER A 246 -14.13 -20.68 4.39
C SER A 246 -12.79 -19.96 4.17
N THR A 247 -11.82 -20.19 5.06
CA THR A 247 -10.45 -19.64 4.93
C THR A 247 -9.81 -19.98 3.57
N GLY A 248 -10.01 -21.22 3.07
CA GLY A 248 -9.53 -21.61 1.75
C GLY A 248 -10.22 -20.86 0.62
N GLY A 249 -11.54 -20.66 0.74
CA GLY A 249 -12.33 -19.85 -0.19
C GLY A 249 -11.87 -18.40 -0.22
N LEU A 250 -11.61 -17.80 0.95
CA LEU A 250 -11.02 -16.46 1.05
C LEU A 250 -9.68 -16.38 0.33
N GLY A 251 -8.81 -17.39 0.47
CA GLY A 251 -7.53 -17.44 -0.25
C GLY A 251 -7.67 -17.38 -1.77
N LEU A 252 -8.66 -18.09 -2.33
CA LEU A 252 -8.94 -18.08 -3.78
C LEU A 252 -9.51 -16.73 -4.24
N ILE A 253 -10.41 -16.14 -3.47
CA ILE A 253 -10.98 -14.82 -3.78
C ILE A 253 -9.87 -13.74 -3.74
N VAL A 254 -9.02 -13.79 -2.73
CA VAL A 254 -7.89 -12.86 -2.56
C VAL A 254 -6.86 -13.00 -3.68
N MET A 255 -6.63 -14.22 -4.17
CA MET A 255 -5.83 -14.44 -5.38
C MET A 255 -6.43 -13.69 -6.58
N GLY A 256 -7.75 -13.75 -6.73
CA GLY A 256 -8.47 -12.95 -7.72
C GLY A 256 -8.25 -11.45 -7.54
N PHE A 257 -8.32 -10.93 -6.30
CA PHE A 257 -8.04 -9.53 -6.02
C PHE A 257 -6.65 -9.12 -6.53
N GLY A 258 -5.62 -9.89 -6.20
CA GLY A 258 -4.26 -9.63 -6.67
C GLY A 258 -4.11 -9.68 -8.20
N ALA A 259 -4.77 -10.62 -8.87
CA ALA A 259 -4.75 -10.72 -10.33
C ALA A 259 -5.38 -9.48 -10.99
N PHE A 260 -6.54 -9.06 -10.51
CA PHE A 260 -7.24 -7.89 -11.06
C PHE A 260 -6.56 -6.57 -10.72
N GLU A 261 -5.95 -6.43 -9.54
CA GLU A 261 -5.10 -5.27 -9.21
C GLU A 261 -3.90 -5.16 -10.17
N LEU A 262 -3.25 -6.27 -10.50
CA LEU A 262 -2.14 -6.28 -11.46
C LEU A 262 -2.59 -5.82 -12.85
N ILE A 263 -3.76 -6.28 -13.30
CA ILE A 263 -4.36 -5.85 -14.56
C ILE A 263 -4.72 -4.36 -14.51
N ALA A 264 -5.30 -3.89 -13.42
CA ALA A 264 -5.70 -2.49 -13.25
C ALA A 264 -4.50 -1.54 -13.21
N SER A 265 -3.44 -1.90 -12.48
CA SER A 265 -2.18 -1.12 -12.44
C SER A 265 -1.51 -1.07 -13.81
N GLY A 266 -1.44 -2.21 -14.52
CA GLY A 266 -0.94 -2.27 -15.89
C GLY A 266 -1.78 -1.45 -16.85
N GLY A 267 -3.10 -1.51 -16.73
CA GLY A 267 -4.05 -0.71 -17.49
C GLY A 267 -3.88 0.80 -17.25
N SER A 268 -3.68 1.20 -15.99
CA SER A 268 -3.40 2.60 -15.64
C SER A 268 -2.12 3.09 -16.34
N ALA A 269 -1.04 2.32 -16.25
CA ALA A 269 0.23 2.67 -16.90
C ALA A 269 0.13 2.78 -18.42
N ALA A 270 -0.73 1.98 -19.06
CA ALA A 270 -0.88 1.96 -20.53
C ALA A 270 -1.86 3.01 -21.06
N LEU A 271 -2.92 3.32 -20.30
CA LEU A 271 -4.07 4.08 -20.81
C LEU A 271 -4.19 5.48 -20.20
N ALA A 272 -3.67 5.74 -18.99
CA ALA A 272 -3.89 7.00 -18.29
C ALA A 272 -3.36 8.22 -19.06
N ASP A 273 -2.21 8.10 -19.73
CA ASP A 273 -1.67 9.19 -20.54
C ASP A 273 -2.47 9.44 -21.83
N ARG A 274 -3.06 8.38 -22.41
CA ARG A 274 -3.87 8.49 -23.64
C ARG A 274 -5.25 9.09 -23.39
N ILE A 275 -5.90 8.67 -22.29
CA ILE A 275 -7.26 9.12 -21.90
C ILE A 275 -7.18 10.50 -21.22
N GLY A 276 -6.04 10.78 -20.59
CA GLY A 276 -5.80 11.92 -19.72
C GLY A 276 -6.01 11.54 -18.24
N LYS A 277 -5.01 11.86 -17.42
CA LYS A 277 -4.92 11.43 -16.01
C LYS A 277 -6.17 11.77 -15.18
N MET A 278 -6.68 12.97 -15.34
CA MET A 278 -7.89 13.40 -14.62
C MET A 278 -9.13 12.59 -15.01
N ARG A 279 -9.31 12.33 -16.32
CA ARG A 279 -10.43 11.51 -16.82
C ARG A 279 -10.28 10.06 -16.34
N SER A 280 -9.06 9.54 -16.34
CA SER A 280 -8.75 8.20 -15.85
C SER A 280 -9.04 8.06 -14.35
N ALA A 281 -8.64 9.03 -13.51
CA ALA A 281 -8.94 9.02 -12.08
C ALA A 281 -10.46 9.05 -11.81
N LEU A 282 -11.20 9.92 -12.51
CA LEU A 282 -12.67 9.98 -12.42
C LEU A 282 -13.33 8.71 -12.96
N GLY A 283 -12.83 8.13 -14.05
CA GLY A 283 -13.30 6.85 -14.60
C GLY A 283 -13.12 5.70 -13.59
N GLY A 284 -11.98 5.66 -12.89
CA GLY A 284 -11.75 4.72 -11.79
C GLY A 284 -12.79 4.85 -10.69
N LEU A 285 -13.15 6.08 -10.28
CA LEU A 285 -14.21 6.32 -9.29
C LEU A 285 -15.59 5.85 -9.77
N VAL A 286 -15.91 6.02 -11.06
CA VAL A 286 -17.16 5.49 -11.63
C VAL A 286 -17.19 3.97 -11.55
N VAL A 287 -16.13 3.28 -11.97
CA VAL A 287 -16.05 1.81 -11.90
C VAL A 287 -16.13 1.32 -10.45
N LEU A 288 -15.45 2.00 -9.50
CA LEU A 288 -15.53 1.73 -8.08
C LEU A 288 -16.98 1.83 -7.58
N THR A 289 -17.69 2.92 -7.92
CA THR A 289 -19.08 3.15 -7.51
C THR A 289 -20.03 2.11 -8.14
N CYS A 290 -19.84 1.74 -9.40
CA CYS A 290 -20.57 0.63 -10.01
C CYS A 290 -20.32 -0.68 -9.26
N GLY A 291 -19.07 -0.96 -8.86
CA GLY A 291 -18.72 -2.12 -8.04
C GLY A 291 -19.46 -2.14 -6.70
N LEU A 292 -19.59 -0.98 -6.02
CA LEU A 292 -20.40 -0.86 -4.79
C LEU A 292 -21.87 -1.23 -5.03
N LEU A 293 -22.46 -0.74 -6.10
CA LEU A 293 -23.86 -1.04 -6.43
C LEU A 293 -24.06 -2.52 -6.73
N VAL A 294 -23.14 -3.13 -7.50
CA VAL A 294 -23.19 -4.58 -7.77
C VAL A 294 -23.02 -5.37 -6.48
N MET A 295 -22.07 -5.00 -5.61
CA MET A 295 -21.85 -5.65 -4.32
C MET A 295 -23.10 -5.60 -3.44
N LEU A 296 -23.75 -4.43 -3.34
CA LEU A 296 -24.97 -4.25 -2.55
C LEU A 296 -26.19 -5.01 -3.12
N SER A 297 -26.16 -5.37 -4.41
CA SER A 297 -27.21 -6.17 -5.04
C SER A 297 -26.95 -7.69 -4.94
N ALA A 298 -25.98 -8.11 -4.12
CA ALA A 298 -25.59 -9.52 -4.02
C ALA A 298 -26.71 -10.43 -3.52
N ASP A 299 -27.53 -9.96 -2.59
CA ASP A 299 -28.74 -10.63 -2.07
C ASP A 299 -28.49 -12.14 -1.80
N GLY A 300 -27.46 -12.45 -0.99
CA GLY A 300 -27.03 -13.81 -0.66
C GLY A 300 -26.29 -14.56 -1.78
N ARG A 301 -26.01 -13.94 -2.94
CA ARG A 301 -25.30 -14.56 -4.07
C ARG A 301 -23.82 -14.22 -4.04
N LEU A 302 -23.00 -15.14 -3.56
CA LEU A 302 -21.53 -14.97 -3.44
C LEU A 302 -20.89 -14.43 -4.73
N ALA A 303 -21.25 -14.97 -5.90
CA ALA A 303 -20.64 -14.56 -7.17
C ALA A 303 -20.85 -13.06 -7.45
N ILE A 304 -22.04 -12.53 -7.18
CA ILE A 304 -22.36 -11.11 -7.38
C ILE A 304 -21.57 -10.25 -6.37
N GLY A 305 -21.51 -10.68 -5.11
CA GLY A 305 -20.72 -9.99 -4.09
C GLY A 305 -19.23 -9.91 -4.46
N VAL A 306 -18.64 -11.03 -4.89
CA VAL A 306 -17.24 -11.09 -5.33
C VAL A 306 -16.99 -10.22 -6.57
N ILE A 307 -17.89 -10.28 -7.58
CA ILE A 307 -17.80 -9.42 -8.77
C ILE A 307 -17.84 -7.94 -8.37
N GLY A 308 -18.73 -7.57 -7.45
CA GLY A 308 -18.82 -6.21 -6.94
C GLY A 308 -17.51 -5.73 -6.29
N ILE A 309 -16.91 -6.55 -5.41
CA ILE A 309 -15.61 -6.21 -4.79
C ILE A 309 -14.50 -6.12 -5.85
N LEU A 310 -14.46 -7.05 -6.82
CA LEU A 310 -13.48 -7.01 -7.90
C LEU A 310 -13.59 -5.73 -8.74
N MET A 311 -14.80 -5.34 -9.12
CA MET A 311 -15.03 -4.08 -9.84
C MET A 311 -14.59 -2.87 -9.01
N LEU A 312 -14.93 -2.86 -7.71
CA LEU A 312 -14.50 -1.83 -6.78
C LEU A 312 -12.99 -1.70 -6.74
N LEU A 313 -12.27 -2.82 -6.58
CA LEU A 313 -10.81 -2.86 -6.51
C LEU A 313 -10.14 -2.46 -7.84
N ILE A 314 -10.69 -2.89 -8.97
CA ILE A 314 -10.20 -2.46 -10.31
C ILE A 314 -10.33 -0.94 -10.44
N GLY A 315 -11.51 -0.40 -10.12
CA GLY A 315 -11.76 1.03 -10.20
C GLY A 315 -10.87 1.83 -9.27
N PHE A 316 -10.71 1.34 -8.04
CA PHE A 316 -9.80 1.91 -7.06
C PHE A 316 -8.34 1.89 -7.54
N GLU A 317 -7.79 0.74 -7.87
CA GLU A 317 -6.38 0.60 -8.22
C GLU A 317 -6.04 1.41 -9.47
N TYR A 318 -6.85 1.30 -10.53
CA TYR A 318 -6.66 2.07 -11.77
C TYR A 318 -6.68 3.59 -11.50
N GLY A 319 -7.67 4.07 -10.76
CA GLY A 319 -7.83 5.48 -10.47
C GLY A 319 -6.79 6.01 -9.48
N PHE A 320 -6.47 5.23 -8.44
CA PHE A 320 -5.53 5.62 -7.41
C PHE A 320 -4.10 5.75 -7.95
N VAL A 321 -3.62 4.76 -8.71
CA VAL A 321 -2.30 4.83 -9.39
C VAL A 321 -2.21 6.06 -10.28
N THR A 322 -3.28 6.35 -11.02
CA THR A 322 -3.35 7.58 -11.84
C THR A 322 -3.33 8.85 -10.98
N SER A 323 -4.02 8.85 -9.83
CA SER A 323 -4.09 10.01 -8.94
C SER A 323 -2.74 10.39 -8.32
N LEU A 324 -1.85 9.42 -8.11
CA LEU A 324 -0.48 9.68 -7.63
C LEU A 324 0.31 10.53 -8.63
N SER A 325 0.09 10.32 -9.92
CA SER A 325 0.68 11.17 -10.97
C SER A 325 0.12 12.60 -10.90
N LEU A 326 -1.19 12.77 -10.66
CA LEU A 326 -1.80 14.09 -10.48
C LEU A 326 -1.23 14.82 -9.27
N VAL A 327 -1.02 14.11 -8.14
CA VAL A 327 -0.38 14.68 -6.93
C VAL A 327 1.03 15.15 -7.24
N SER A 328 1.82 14.34 -7.96
CA SER A 328 3.21 14.69 -8.31
C SER A 328 3.32 15.89 -9.26
N GLU A 329 2.29 16.14 -10.05
CA GLU A 329 2.24 17.22 -11.06
C GLU A 329 1.49 18.48 -10.57
N ALA A 330 0.85 18.41 -9.40
CA ALA A 330 0.07 19.52 -8.85
C ALA A 330 0.91 20.76 -8.55
N MET A 331 2.19 20.54 -8.16
CA MET A 331 3.21 21.59 -7.96
C MET A 331 4.56 21.13 -8.52
N PRO A 332 4.86 21.40 -9.80
CA PRO A 332 6.10 20.95 -10.45
C PRO A 332 7.38 21.43 -9.76
N GLU A 333 7.33 22.60 -9.12
CA GLU A 333 8.42 23.24 -8.37
C GLU A 333 8.63 22.60 -6.98
N ALA A 334 7.63 21.90 -6.43
CA ALA A 334 7.65 21.33 -5.09
C ALA A 334 7.14 19.88 -5.05
N ARG A 335 7.44 19.07 -6.06
CA ARG A 335 6.93 17.69 -6.21
C ARG A 335 7.15 16.82 -4.98
N GLY A 336 8.35 16.89 -4.39
CA GLY A 336 8.70 16.10 -3.21
C GLY A 336 7.84 16.46 -2.01
N SER A 337 7.65 17.75 -1.73
CA SER A 337 6.79 18.22 -0.64
C SER A 337 5.33 17.85 -0.86
N THR A 338 4.83 17.97 -2.09
CA THR A 338 3.44 17.61 -2.43
C THR A 338 3.18 16.12 -2.23
N LEU A 339 4.11 15.26 -2.66
CA LEU A 339 4.02 13.82 -2.45
C LEU A 339 4.12 13.45 -0.96
N ALA A 340 5.00 14.09 -0.20
CA ALA A 340 5.13 13.85 1.25
C ALA A 340 3.85 14.21 2.00
N VAL A 341 3.27 15.39 1.73
CA VAL A 341 1.98 15.80 2.29
C VAL A 341 0.87 14.87 1.83
N GLY A 342 0.85 14.50 0.54
CA GLY A 342 -0.11 13.54 -0.01
C GLY A 342 -0.07 12.19 0.69
N ASN A 343 1.14 11.67 0.98
CA ASN A 343 1.30 10.43 1.73
C ASN A 343 0.80 10.57 3.19
N ALA A 344 1.10 11.68 3.86
CA ALA A 344 0.65 11.92 5.23
C ALA A 344 -0.89 12.02 5.32
N VAL A 345 -1.51 12.83 4.45
CA VAL A 345 -2.97 12.97 4.37
C VAL A 345 -3.62 11.64 3.97
N GLY A 346 -3.02 10.91 3.02
CA GLY A 346 -3.46 9.58 2.63
C GLY A 346 -3.40 8.57 3.78
N THR A 347 -2.35 8.59 4.58
CA THR A 347 -2.22 7.73 5.78
C THR A 347 -3.33 8.02 6.80
N LEU A 348 -3.61 9.30 7.07
CA LEU A 348 -4.70 9.68 7.96
C LEU A 348 -6.08 9.28 7.39
N ALA A 349 -6.30 9.45 6.09
CA ALA A 349 -7.53 9.07 5.43
C ALA A 349 -7.75 7.54 5.48
N ARG A 350 -6.70 6.74 5.23
CA ARG A 350 -6.77 5.27 5.36
C ARG A 350 -7.06 4.86 6.80
N GLY A 351 -6.34 5.41 7.76
CA GLY A 351 -6.52 5.08 9.18
C GLY A 351 -7.92 5.40 9.67
N SER A 352 -8.40 6.62 9.43
CA SER A 352 -9.77 7.02 9.80
C SER A 352 -10.84 6.22 9.04
N GLY A 353 -10.63 5.98 7.75
CA GLY A 353 -11.52 5.15 6.94
C GLY A 353 -11.64 3.72 7.47
N THR A 354 -10.52 3.12 7.89
CA THR A 354 -10.49 1.77 8.48
C THR A 354 -11.27 1.71 9.78
N ILE A 355 -11.09 2.69 10.69
CA ILE A 355 -11.83 2.77 11.95
C ILE A 355 -13.33 2.92 11.69
N LEU A 356 -13.71 3.92 10.89
CA LEU A 356 -15.10 4.20 10.55
C LEU A 356 -15.77 3.01 9.85
N SER A 357 -15.06 2.34 8.96
CA SER A 357 -15.54 1.18 8.24
C SER A 357 -15.92 0.03 9.18
N GLY A 358 -15.06 -0.33 10.13
CA GLY A 358 -15.36 -1.38 11.08
C GLY A 358 -16.50 -1.00 12.05
N TRP A 359 -16.56 0.27 12.47
CA TRP A 359 -17.64 0.75 13.32
C TRP A 359 -19.00 0.72 12.58
N LEU A 360 -19.04 1.22 11.35
CA LEU A 360 -20.25 1.21 10.52
C LEU A 360 -20.66 -0.21 10.15
N TYR A 361 -19.70 -1.11 9.90
CA TYR A 361 -19.98 -2.53 9.65
C TYR A 361 -20.67 -3.18 10.86
N GLY A 362 -20.21 -2.89 12.07
CA GLY A 362 -20.81 -3.42 13.30
C GLY A 362 -22.26 -2.97 13.54
N ILE A 363 -22.66 -1.81 12.98
CA ILE A 363 -24.03 -1.25 13.17
C ILE A 363 -24.95 -1.58 11.98
N HIS A 364 -24.42 -1.50 10.76
CA HIS A 364 -25.22 -1.52 9.53
C HIS A 364 -24.82 -2.66 8.57
N GLY A 365 -23.96 -3.59 8.99
CA GLY A 365 -23.39 -4.58 8.07
C GLY A 365 -22.65 -3.91 6.91
N ILE A 366 -22.60 -4.55 5.76
CA ILE A 366 -21.84 -4.07 4.60
C ILE A 366 -22.34 -2.72 4.04
N SER A 367 -23.61 -2.38 4.26
CA SER A 367 -24.17 -1.10 3.77
C SER A 367 -23.50 0.12 4.40
N GLY A 368 -23.02 0.02 5.64
CA GLY A 368 -22.30 1.09 6.33
C GLY A 368 -20.96 1.45 5.66
N PRO A 369 -20.01 0.50 5.53
CA PRO A 369 -18.78 0.70 4.77
C PRO A 369 -18.99 1.09 3.32
N ALA A 370 -20.04 0.56 2.66
CA ALA A 370 -20.38 0.94 1.29
C ALA A 370 -20.81 2.40 1.20
N ALA A 371 -21.61 2.89 2.14
CA ALA A 371 -22.02 4.29 2.22
C ALA A 371 -20.80 5.22 2.47
N LEU A 372 -19.89 4.83 3.37
CA LEU A 372 -18.63 5.54 3.60
C LEU A 372 -17.78 5.61 2.32
N SER A 373 -17.64 4.47 1.63
CA SER A 373 -16.90 4.39 0.36
C SER A 373 -17.52 5.29 -0.71
N ALA A 374 -18.86 5.29 -0.86
CA ALA A 374 -19.56 6.13 -1.80
C ALA A 374 -19.38 7.63 -1.48
N ALA A 375 -19.54 8.02 -0.21
CA ALA A 375 -19.31 9.39 0.24
C ALA A 375 -17.87 9.85 -0.03
N ALA A 376 -16.88 9.01 0.27
CA ALA A 376 -15.48 9.28 -0.01
C ALA A 376 -15.20 9.38 -1.52
N ALA A 377 -15.84 8.55 -2.35
CA ALA A 377 -15.73 8.61 -3.81
C ALA A 377 -16.31 9.92 -4.38
N VAL A 378 -17.46 10.36 -3.87
CA VAL A 378 -18.06 11.66 -4.24
C VAL A 378 -17.14 12.81 -3.82
N ALA A 379 -16.58 12.77 -2.60
CA ALA A 379 -15.63 13.78 -2.14
C ALA A 379 -14.37 13.83 -3.03
N ALA A 380 -13.81 12.67 -3.39
CA ALA A 380 -12.68 12.57 -4.31
C ALA A 380 -13.00 13.18 -5.68
N ALA A 381 -14.13 12.80 -6.28
CA ALA A 381 -14.58 13.32 -7.57
C ALA A 381 -14.75 14.84 -7.52
N THR A 382 -15.38 15.35 -6.46
CA THR A 382 -15.59 16.80 -6.25
C THR A 382 -14.24 17.53 -6.18
N CYS A 383 -13.30 17.03 -5.37
CA CYS A 383 -11.96 17.62 -5.25
C CYS A 383 -11.22 17.63 -6.61
N PHE A 384 -11.26 16.52 -7.36
CA PHE A 384 -10.63 16.44 -8.68
C PHE A 384 -11.28 17.38 -9.70
N VAL A 385 -12.60 17.50 -9.70
CA VAL A 385 -13.31 18.43 -10.61
C VAL A 385 -13.00 19.88 -10.26
N LEU A 386 -13.05 20.24 -8.97
CA LEU A 386 -12.75 21.60 -8.52
C LEU A 386 -11.30 22.00 -8.81
N SER A 387 -10.34 21.05 -8.69
CA SER A 387 -8.92 21.32 -8.98
C SER A 387 -8.63 21.78 -10.42
N ARG A 388 -9.59 21.57 -11.35
CA ARG A 388 -9.47 22.06 -12.74
C ARG A 388 -9.73 23.57 -12.89
N ARG A 389 -10.35 24.19 -11.88
CA ARG A 389 -10.70 25.61 -11.93
C ARG A 389 -9.56 26.53 -11.49
N PHE A 390 -8.55 25.94 -10.92
CA PHE A 390 -7.34 26.58 -10.40
C PHE A 390 -6.09 26.02 -11.09
#